data_cea0f6a94672b6accc6d60ac587e988c
#
_entry.id   cea0f6a94672b6accc6d60ac587e988c
#
_cell.length_a   1.000
_cell.length_b   1.000
_cell.length_c   1.000
_cell.angle_alpha   90.00
_cell.angle_beta   90.00
_cell.angle_gamma   90.00
#
_symmetry.space_group_name_H-M   'P 1'
#
loop_
_entity.id
_entity.type
_entity.pdbx_description
1 polymer ?
#
loop_
_entity_poly.entity_id
_entity_poly.type
_entity_poly.pdbx_seq_one_letter_code
_entity_poly.pdbx_strand_id
1 'polypeptide(L)'
;MSNAMEIVNITPDLLQTILTTFNTDNERELTRKIIECYVENGFTVRVKQYNQPCMEGTYRILCFIKKSAEAVIINNKGMGRDGVSFQIRIDERQIFERLNELSENIRKQILNATDCSYCSSKCEGKKYIFTYQGNEYTKCRFICNNFCFQNISNNDITDFMDIINNEILYNQTHTKKSKF
;
A
#
# COMPACT_ATOMS: atom_id res chain seq x y z
N MET A 1 17.79 -18.46 19.81
CA MET A 1 17.13 -17.14 19.63
C MET A 1 16.16 -17.33 18.49
N SER A 2 14.84 -17.33 18.73
CA SER A 2 13.85 -17.43 17.67
C SER A 2 13.92 -16.17 16.81
N ASN A 3 13.91 -16.30 15.49
CA ASN A 3 13.79 -15.15 14.62
C ASN A 3 12.54 -14.36 15.02
N ALA A 4 12.74 -13.11 15.42
CA ALA A 4 11.65 -12.24 15.87
C ALA A 4 10.66 -11.90 14.73
N MET A 5 10.91 -12.41 13.52
CA MET A 5 10.17 -12.10 12.32
C MET A 5 10.40 -13.14 11.23
N GLU A 6 9.33 -13.56 10.57
CA GLU A 6 9.35 -14.50 9.45
C GLU A 6 8.65 -13.89 8.22
N ILE A 7 9.14 -14.19 7.03
CA ILE A 7 8.52 -13.82 5.74
C ILE A 7 8.23 -15.09 4.97
N VAL A 8 6.95 -15.35 4.74
CA VAL A 8 6.46 -16.56 4.07
C VAL A 8 5.61 -16.21 2.85
N ASN A 9 5.49 -17.17 1.92
CA ASN A 9 4.54 -17.02 0.83
C ASN A 9 3.11 -17.10 1.39
N ILE A 10 2.22 -16.33 0.80
CA ILE A 10 0.80 -16.38 1.17
C ILE A 10 0.21 -17.72 0.72
N THR A 11 -0.56 -18.34 1.60
CA THR A 11 -1.39 -19.51 1.30
C THR A 11 -2.85 -19.18 1.58
N PRO A 12 -3.84 -19.88 0.98
CA PRO A 12 -5.26 -19.66 1.26
C PRO A 12 -5.59 -19.71 2.75
N ASP A 13 -5.06 -20.70 3.48
CA ASP A 13 -5.31 -20.87 4.92
C ASP A 13 -4.71 -19.73 5.75
N LEU A 14 -3.47 -19.32 5.42
CA LEU A 14 -2.82 -18.19 6.08
C LEU A 14 -3.58 -16.88 5.79
N LEU A 15 -4.00 -16.67 4.56
CA LEU A 15 -4.83 -15.51 4.21
C LEU A 15 -6.13 -15.49 5.01
N GLN A 16 -6.83 -16.63 5.08
CA GLN A 16 -8.07 -16.72 5.85
C GLN A 16 -7.82 -16.41 7.34
N THR A 17 -6.75 -16.94 7.92
CA THR A 17 -6.35 -16.66 9.31
C THR A 17 -6.13 -15.15 9.52
N ILE A 18 -5.41 -14.49 8.61
CA ILE A 18 -5.16 -13.04 8.70
C ILE A 18 -6.47 -12.25 8.61
N LEU A 19 -7.33 -12.62 7.66
CA LEU A 19 -8.61 -11.92 7.44
C LEU A 19 -9.55 -12.01 8.65
N THR A 20 -9.46 -13.05 9.49
CA THR A 20 -10.23 -13.10 10.75
C THR A 20 -9.84 -12.01 11.74
N THR A 21 -8.64 -11.44 11.60
CA THR A 21 -8.16 -10.35 12.46
C THR A 21 -8.65 -8.96 12.03
N PHE A 22 -9.33 -8.85 10.88
CA PHE A 22 -9.84 -7.59 10.34
C PHE A 22 -11.22 -7.29 10.92
N ASN A 23 -11.48 -6.00 11.19
CA ASN A 23 -12.69 -5.58 11.88
C ASN A 23 -13.94 -5.58 10.99
N THR A 24 -13.78 -5.29 9.70
CA THR A 24 -14.92 -5.11 8.78
C THR A 24 -14.86 -6.05 7.58
N ASP A 25 -16.02 -6.37 7.00
CA ASP A 25 -16.10 -7.17 5.78
C ASP A 25 -15.51 -6.41 4.60
N ASN A 26 -15.63 -5.08 4.56
CA ASN A 26 -15.03 -4.25 3.52
C ASN A 26 -13.51 -4.38 3.49
N GLU A 27 -12.85 -4.36 4.65
CA GLU A 27 -11.40 -4.54 4.74
C GLU A 27 -10.97 -5.93 4.26
N ARG A 28 -11.75 -6.97 4.60
CA ARG A 28 -11.51 -8.35 4.15
C ARG A 28 -11.63 -8.48 2.64
N GLU A 29 -12.72 -7.94 2.09
CA GLU A 29 -13.03 -8.01 0.66
C GLU A 29 -12.00 -7.21 -0.16
N LEU A 30 -11.68 -5.99 0.26
CA LEU A 30 -10.68 -5.16 -0.40
C LEU A 30 -9.30 -5.83 -0.39
N THR A 31 -8.92 -6.43 0.75
CA THR A 31 -7.65 -7.16 0.85
C THR A 31 -7.60 -8.35 -0.12
N ARG A 32 -8.69 -9.14 -0.23
CA ARG A 32 -8.76 -10.24 -1.21
C ARG A 32 -8.59 -9.72 -2.63
N LYS A 33 -9.34 -8.69 -3.01
CA LYS A 33 -9.26 -8.08 -4.36
C LYS A 33 -7.86 -7.61 -4.70
N ILE A 34 -7.17 -6.95 -3.76
CA ILE A 34 -5.78 -6.51 -3.99
C ILE A 34 -4.86 -7.71 -4.22
N ILE A 35 -4.95 -8.74 -3.37
CA ILE A 35 -4.10 -9.93 -3.50
C ILE A 35 -4.36 -10.64 -4.83
N GLU A 36 -5.63 -10.84 -5.19
CA GLU A 36 -6.03 -11.45 -6.45
C GLU A 36 -5.48 -10.67 -7.64
N CYS A 37 -5.65 -9.34 -7.67
CA CYS A 37 -5.09 -8.49 -8.71
C CYS A 37 -3.57 -8.67 -8.86
N TYR A 38 -2.82 -8.74 -7.76
CA TYR A 38 -1.38 -8.92 -7.83
C TYR A 38 -1.00 -10.31 -8.32
N VAL A 39 -1.64 -11.36 -7.82
CA VAL A 39 -1.38 -12.76 -8.20
C VAL A 39 -1.74 -13.01 -9.66
N GLU A 40 -2.91 -12.58 -10.13
CA GLU A 40 -3.36 -12.71 -11.51
C GLU A 40 -2.45 -12.00 -12.52
N ASN A 41 -1.84 -10.91 -12.10
CA ASN A 41 -0.86 -10.18 -12.89
C ASN A 41 0.59 -10.72 -12.77
N GLY A 42 0.78 -11.87 -12.13
CA GLY A 42 2.07 -12.56 -12.01
C GLY A 42 3.03 -11.93 -11.00
N PHE A 43 2.54 -11.13 -10.09
CA PHE A 43 3.34 -10.53 -9.02
C PHE A 43 3.41 -11.44 -7.79
N THR A 44 4.45 -11.25 -6.98
CA THR A 44 4.64 -12.01 -5.75
C THR A 44 3.92 -11.35 -4.58
N VAL A 45 3.19 -12.16 -3.80
CA VAL A 45 2.57 -11.74 -2.54
C VAL A 45 3.14 -12.59 -1.39
N ARG A 46 3.59 -11.92 -0.34
CA ARG A 46 4.16 -12.56 0.85
C ARG A 46 3.56 -11.99 2.11
N VAL A 47 3.67 -12.74 3.19
CA VAL A 47 3.25 -12.33 4.53
C VAL A 47 4.47 -12.22 5.42
N LYS A 48 4.57 -11.12 6.13
CA LYS A 48 5.51 -10.90 7.22
C LYS A 48 4.77 -11.08 8.53
N GLN A 49 5.18 -12.08 9.30
CA GLN A 49 4.65 -12.37 10.64
C GLN A 49 5.61 -11.86 11.70
N TYR A 50 5.06 -11.31 12.76
CA TYR A 50 5.83 -10.83 13.90
C TYR A 50 5.65 -11.79 15.07
N ASN A 51 6.75 -12.42 15.49
CA ASN A 51 6.77 -13.44 16.54
C ASN A 51 7.18 -12.85 17.91
N GLN A 52 7.25 -11.52 18.03
CA GLN A 52 7.51 -10.88 19.31
C GLN A 52 6.22 -10.83 20.16
N PRO A 53 6.27 -11.06 21.48
CA PRO A 53 5.07 -11.09 22.34
C PRO A 53 4.24 -9.80 22.26
N CYS A 54 4.89 -8.63 22.13
CA CYS A 54 4.21 -7.34 21.99
C CYS A 54 3.58 -7.11 20.59
N MET A 55 3.88 -7.98 19.62
CA MET A 55 3.39 -7.88 18.24
C MET A 55 2.67 -9.17 17.80
N GLU A 56 2.31 -10.04 18.75
CA GLU A 56 1.58 -11.26 18.44
C GLU A 56 0.27 -10.98 17.71
N GLY A 57 0.01 -11.76 16.65
CA GLY A 57 -1.14 -11.55 15.76
C GLY A 57 -1.01 -10.32 14.86
N THR A 58 0.18 -9.71 14.75
CA THR A 58 0.44 -8.66 13.78
C THR A 58 0.98 -9.26 12.49
N TYR A 59 0.34 -8.93 11.38
CA TYR A 59 0.70 -9.39 10.04
C TYR A 59 0.87 -8.20 9.09
N ARG A 60 1.79 -8.36 8.15
CA ARG A 60 1.89 -7.49 6.97
C ARG A 60 1.81 -8.32 5.71
N ILE A 61 0.84 -8.06 4.87
CA ILE A 61 0.78 -8.62 3.53
C ILE A 61 1.56 -7.67 2.62
N LEU A 62 2.51 -8.23 1.89
CA LEU A 62 3.46 -7.48 1.05
C LEU A 62 3.23 -7.89 -0.40
N CYS A 63 2.76 -6.95 -1.23
CA CYS A 63 2.63 -7.15 -2.68
C CYS A 63 3.84 -6.53 -3.38
N PHE A 64 4.58 -7.32 -4.15
CA PHE A 64 5.84 -6.92 -4.77
C PHE A 64 5.67 -6.71 -6.27
N ILE A 65 6.21 -5.60 -6.78
CA ILE A 65 6.32 -5.33 -8.22
C ILE A 65 7.66 -5.79 -8.81
N LYS A 66 8.67 -6.00 -7.97
CA LYS A 66 10.01 -6.54 -8.28
C LYS A 66 10.48 -7.37 -7.09
N LYS A 67 11.59 -8.10 -7.23
CA LYS A 67 12.12 -9.00 -6.18
C LYS A 67 12.19 -8.40 -4.77
N SER A 68 12.31 -7.08 -4.62
CA SER A 68 12.41 -6.40 -3.32
C SER A 68 11.65 -5.06 -3.26
N ALA A 69 10.91 -4.69 -4.31
CA ALA A 69 10.18 -3.43 -4.33
C ALA A 69 8.72 -3.68 -3.97
N GLU A 70 8.35 -3.36 -2.74
CA GLU A 70 6.99 -3.42 -2.24
C GLU A 70 6.16 -2.30 -2.86
N ALA A 71 5.05 -2.66 -3.51
CA ALA A 71 4.10 -1.72 -4.08
C ALA A 71 2.97 -1.44 -3.10
N VAL A 72 2.45 -2.49 -2.47
CA VAL A 72 1.38 -2.38 -1.46
C VAL A 72 1.78 -3.15 -0.22
N ILE A 73 1.53 -2.56 0.94
CA ILE A 73 1.67 -3.18 2.24
C ILE A 73 0.32 -3.06 2.95
N ILE A 74 -0.25 -4.20 3.34
CA ILE A 74 -1.49 -4.25 4.11
C ILE A 74 -1.14 -4.70 5.52
N ASN A 75 -1.46 -3.87 6.51
CA ASN A 75 -1.24 -4.18 7.92
C ASN A 75 -2.59 -4.44 8.59
N ASN A 76 -2.73 -5.57 9.29
CA ASN A 76 -3.95 -5.90 10.03
C ASN A 76 -4.09 -5.11 11.32
N LYS A 77 -2.97 -4.69 11.91
CA LYS A 77 -2.94 -3.74 13.04
C LYS A 77 -2.07 -2.57 12.62
N GLY A 78 -2.63 -1.38 12.67
CA GLY A 78 -1.87 -0.16 12.37
C GLY A 78 -0.70 -0.02 13.36
N MET A 79 0.46 0.48 12.90
CA MET A 79 1.57 0.85 13.79
C MET A 79 1.15 2.06 14.64
N GLY A 80 0.56 1.79 15.82
CA GLY A 80 -0.01 2.79 16.71
C GLY A 80 -1.34 3.39 16.24
N ARG A 81 -2.07 2.71 15.34
CA ARG A 81 -3.39 3.11 14.85
C ARG A 81 -4.32 1.91 14.91
N ASP A 82 -5.56 2.13 15.30
CA ASP A 82 -6.58 1.09 15.29
C ASP A 82 -7.00 0.76 13.84
N GLY A 83 -7.16 -0.52 13.54
CA GLY A 83 -7.67 -1.01 12.27
C GLY A 83 -6.62 -1.31 11.20
N VAL A 84 -7.14 -1.72 10.03
CA VAL A 84 -6.35 -2.10 8.86
C VAL A 84 -5.84 -0.85 8.14
N SER A 85 -4.59 -0.90 7.70
CA SER A 85 -4.00 0.14 6.88
C SER A 85 -3.44 -0.41 5.58
N PHE A 86 -3.69 0.31 4.48
CA PHE A 86 -3.21 0.03 3.14
C PHE A 86 -2.17 1.08 2.77
N GLN A 87 -0.91 0.68 2.70
CA GLN A 87 0.18 1.57 2.30
C GLN A 87 0.51 1.31 0.84
N ILE A 88 0.37 2.33 -0.01
CA ILE A 88 0.58 2.21 -1.45
C ILE A 88 1.73 3.11 -1.88
N ARG A 89 2.66 2.54 -2.63
CA ARG A 89 3.65 3.28 -3.39
C ARG A 89 3.02 3.64 -4.74
N ILE A 90 2.88 4.93 -5.02
CA ILE A 90 2.35 5.44 -6.28
C ILE A 90 3.52 5.80 -7.19
N ASP A 91 3.71 5.04 -8.28
CA ASP A 91 4.70 5.32 -9.32
C ASP A 91 4.03 5.98 -10.55
N GLU A 92 2.74 5.67 -10.80
CA GLU A 92 1.91 6.33 -11.80
C GLU A 92 1.43 7.70 -11.30
N ARG A 93 1.95 8.76 -11.92
CA ARG A 93 1.71 10.13 -11.44
C ARG A 93 0.45 10.78 -11.96
N GLN A 94 -0.19 10.23 -13.00
CA GLN A 94 -1.42 10.79 -13.57
C GLN A 94 -2.57 10.79 -12.57
N ILE A 95 -2.51 9.96 -11.51
CA ILE A 95 -3.47 9.97 -10.43
C ILE A 95 -3.61 11.36 -9.78
N PHE A 96 -2.51 12.13 -9.69
CA PHE A 96 -2.53 13.45 -9.10
C PHE A 96 -3.24 14.49 -9.98
N GLU A 97 -3.33 14.24 -11.28
CA GLU A 97 -4.07 15.09 -12.23
C GLU A 97 -5.58 14.83 -12.14
N ARG A 98 -5.97 13.63 -11.67
CA ARG A 98 -7.36 13.18 -11.56
C ARG A 98 -7.91 13.17 -10.13
N LEU A 99 -7.30 13.92 -9.21
CA LEU A 99 -7.74 13.95 -7.79
C LEU A 99 -9.21 14.34 -7.61
N ASN A 100 -9.76 15.17 -8.51
CA ASN A 100 -11.18 15.55 -8.48
C ASN A 100 -12.14 14.39 -8.79
N GLU A 101 -11.67 13.35 -9.48
CA GLU A 101 -12.46 12.18 -9.85
C GLU A 101 -12.55 11.16 -8.71
N LEU A 102 -11.63 11.24 -7.73
CA LEU A 102 -11.59 10.35 -6.59
C LEU A 102 -12.62 10.73 -5.53
N SER A 103 -13.09 9.73 -4.79
CA SER A 103 -13.92 9.94 -3.61
C SER A 103 -13.25 10.90 -2.63
N GLU A 104 -14.06 11.62 -1.88
CA GLU A 104 -13.57 12.62 -0.93
C GLU A 104 -12.62 12.02 0.10
N ASN A 105 -12.91 10.82 0.58
CA ASN A 105 -12.09 10.11 1.57
C ASN A 105 -10.70 9.77 1.02
N ILE A 106 -10.63 9.17 -0.18
CA ILE A 106 -9.36 8.82 -0.83
C ILE A 106 -8.54 10.09 -1.12
N ARG A 107 -9.17 11.11 -1.71
CA ARG A 107 -8.53 12.38 -2.00
C ARG A 107 -7.96 13.05 -0.76
N LYS A 108 -8.75 13.13 0.33
CA LYS A 108 -8.27 13.71 1.60
C LYS A 108 -7.07 12.97 2.16
N GLN A 109 -7.02 11.65 2.07
CA GLN A 109 -5.90 10.87 2.57
C GLN A 109 -4.62 11.10 1.73
N ILE A 110 -4.75 11.30 0.42
CA ILE A 110 -3.62 11.69 -0.44
C ILE A 110 -3.14 13.10 -0.08
N LEU A 111 -4.04 14.08 0.04
CA LEU A 111 -3.69 15.47 0.35
C LEU A 111 -3.10 15.64 1.76
N ASN A 112 -3.52 14.81 2.73
CA ASN A 112 -3.05 14.82 4.11
C ASN A 112 -1.85 13.89 4.35
N ALA A 113 -1.34 13.22 3.32
CA ALA A 113 -0.13 12.43 3.45
C ALA A 113 1.06 13.29 3.91
N THR A 114 2.04 12.65 4.56
CA THR A 114 3.19 13.35 5.15
C THR A 114 3.97 14.15 4.12
N ASP A 115 4.22 15.41 4.43
CA ASP A 115 5.05 16.28 3.61
C ASP A 115 6.52 15.84 3.65
N CYS A 116 7.23 16.10 2.56
CA CYS A 116 8.65 15.81 2.47
C CYS A 116 9.45 16.83 3.29
N SER A 117 9.97 16.39 4.43
CA SER A 117 10.77 17.22 5.35
C SER A 117 12.28 16.92 5.33
N TYR A 118 12.76 16.12 4.36
CA TYR A 118 14.16 15.66 4.33
C TYR A 118 14.61 15.02 5.66
N CYS A 119 13.77 14.15 6.21
CA CYS A 119 13.80 13.63 7.56
C CYS A 119 15.04 12.81 7.96
N SER A 120 15.97 12.52 7.04
CA SER A 120 17.23 11.85 7.36
C SER A 120 18.33 12.17 6.36
N SER A 121 19.60 12.02 6.77
CA SER A 121 20.78 12.14 5.91
C SER A 121 20.83 11.12 4.77
N LYS A 122 20.05 10.05 4.86
CA LYS A 122 19.89 9.03 3.81
C LYS A 122 18.69 9.30 2.89
N CYS A 123 17.92 10.36 3.15
CA CYS A 123 16.81 10.76 2.33
C CYS A 123 17.34 11.40 1.04
N GLU A 124 17.21 10.70 -0.08
CA GLU A 124 17.58 11.22 -1.41
C GLU A 124 16.63 12.32 -1.91
N GLY A 125 15.77 12.86 -1.05
CA GLY A 125 14.80 13.89 -1.40
C GLY A 125 13.76 13.43 -2.42
N LYS A 126 13.54 12.12 -2.55
CA LYS A 126 12.49 11.58 -3.44
C LYS A 126 11.13 12.01 -2.93
N LYS A 127 10.43 12.79 -3.74
CA LYS A 127 9.16 13.41 -3.38
C LYS A 127 8.16 13.33 -4.53
N TYR A 128 6.88 13.35 -4.18
CA TYR A 128 5.80 13.64 -5.11
C TYR A 128 5.55 15.14 -5.09
N ILE A 129 5.55 15.78 -6.26
CA ILE A 129 5.17 17.18 -6.42
C ILE A 129 3.99 17.19 -7.35
N PHE A 130 2.89 17.79 -6.91
CA PHE A 130 1.68 17.97 -7.71
C PHE A 130 0.90 19.20 -7.26
N THR A 131 0.04 19.72 -8.14
CA THR A 131 -0.83 20.85 -7.84
C THR A 131 -2.28 20.41 -7.78
N TYR A 132 -3.00 20.87 -6.77
CA TYR A 132 -4.43 20.63 -6.62
C TYR A 132 -5.13 21.92 -6.16
N GLN A 133 -6.15 22.37 -6.90
CA GLN A 133 -6.89 23.61 -6.65
C GLN A 133 -5.97 24.82 -6.41
N GLY A 134 -4.94 24.96 -7.23
CA GLY A 134 -3.99 26.08 -7.19
C GLY A 134 -2.92 25.98 -6.08
N ASN A 135 -2.97 24.97 -5.22
CA ASN A 135 -1.98 24.73 -4.18
C ASN A 135 -0.96 23.68 -4.62
N GLU A 136 0.32 23.92 -4.38
CA GLU A 136 1.37 22.93 -4.58
C GLU A 136 1.52 22.04 -3.36
N TYR A 137 1.61 20.72 -3.60
CA TYR A 137 1.83 19.70 -2.59
C TYR A 137 3.17 19.01 -2.82
N THR A 138 3.93 18.82 -1.75
CA THR A 138 5.23 18.12 -1.78
C THR A 138 5.21 16.98 -0.77
N LYS A 139 4.82 15.78 -1.22
CA LYS A 139 4.65 14.60 -0.38
C LYS A 139 5.88 13.70 -0.39
N CYS A 140 6.16 13.05 0.73
CA CYS A 140 7.30 12.15 0.85
C CYS A 140 7.08 10.86 0.04
N ARG A 141 8.12 10.44 -0.73
CA ARG A 141 8.11 9.19 -1.51
C ARG A 141 8.89 8.05 -0.83
N PHE A 142 9.45 8.27 0.34
CA PHE A 142 10.36 7.31 0.96
C PHE A 142 9.64 6.32 1.89
N ILE A 143 10.32 5.24 2.24
CA ILE A 143 9.89 3.97 2.88
C ILE A 143 8.92 4.12 4.06
N CYS A 144 8.96 5.21 4.80
CA CYS A 144 8.06 5.41 5.95
C CYS A 144 6.71 5.99 5.54
N ASN A 145 6.55 6.47 4.31
CA ASN A 145 5.47 7.37 3.93
C ASN A 145 4.93 7.11 2.52
N ASN A 146 4.78 5.84 2.14
CA ASN A 146 3.81 5.52 1.11
C ASN A 146 2.46 6.12 1.52
N PHE A 147 1.62 6.46 0.56
CA PHE A 147 0.27 6.88 0.89
C PHE A 147 -0.40 5.81 1.73
N CYS A 148 -0.86 6.20 2.92
CA CYS A 148 -1.46 5.29 3.89
C CYS A 148 -2.96 5.55 3.96
N PHE A 149 -3.73 4.57 3.53
CA PHE A 149 -5.18 4.63 3.49
C PHE A 149 -5.79 3.79 4.61
N GLN A 150 -6.83 4.33 5.25
CA GLN A 150 -7.59 3.65 6.30
C GLN A 150 -9.08 3.94 6.11
N ASN A 151 -9.93 3.16 6.76
CA ASN A 151 -11.38 3.36 6.75
C ASN A 151 -11.96 3.48 5.34
N ILE A 152 -11.52 2.57 4.44
CA ILE A 152 -12.03 2.50 3.07
C ILE A 152 -13.46 1.98 3.11
N SER A 153 -14.42 2.82 2.75
CA SER A 153 -15.83 2.48 2.66
C SER A 153 -16.17 1.80 1.32
N ASN A 154 -17.36 1.24 1.21
CA ASN A 154 -17.85 0.67 -0.06
C ASN A 154 -17.82 1.68 -1.21
N ASN A 155 -18.06 2.96 -0.93
CA ASN A 155 -18.04 4.02 -1.94
C ASN A 155 -16.62 4.35 -2.43
N ASP A 156 -15.61 4.00 -1.64
CA ASP A 156 -14.21 4.27 -1.96
C ASP A 156 -13.54 3.12 -2.72
N ILE A 157 -14.10 1.89 -2.65
CA ILE A 157 -13.46 0.68 -3.17
C ILE A 157 -13.13 0.79 -4.65
N THR A 158 -14.05 1.33 -5.46
CA THR A 158 -13.84 1.47 -6.90
C THR A 158 -12.63 2.33 -7.19
N ASP A 159 -12.57 3.52 -6.62
CA ASP A 159 -11.45 4.46 -6.82
C ASP A 159 -10.14 3.89 -6.28
N PHE A 160 -10.21 3.20 -5.13
CA PHE A 160 -9.04 2.59 -4.53
C PHE A 160 -8.48 1.46 -5.41
N MET A 161 -9.34 0.61 -5.96
CA MET A 161 -8.94 -0.45 -6.88
C MET A 161 -8.45 0.10 -8.23
N ASP A 162 -8.98 1.22 -8.70
CA ASP A 162 -8.46 1.92 -9.88
C ASP A 162 -7.02 2.40 -9.67
N ILE A 163 -6.69 2.92 -8.49
CA ILE A 163 -5.30 3.25 -8.14
C ILE A 163 -4.41 1.99 -8.22
N ILE A 164 -4.84 0.88 -7.63
CA ILE A 164 -4.10 -0.39 -7.65
C ILE A 164 -3.88 -0.88 -9.08
N ASN A 165 -4.93 -0.91 -9.90
CA ASN A 165 -4.88 -1.40 -11.28
C ASN A 165 -3.95 -0.53 -12.15
N ASN A 166 -4.02 0.79 -12.00
CA ASN A 166 -3.14 1.70 -12.72
C ASN A 166 -1.67 1.52 -12.32
N GLU A 167 -1.37 1.29 -11.03
CA GLU A 167 -0.02 0.97 -10.56
C GLU A 167 0.49 -0.37 -11.13
N ILE A 168 -0.35 -1.39 -11.17
CA ILE A 168 -0.01 -2.69 -11.78
C ILE A 168 0.33 -2.49 -13.25
N LEU A 169 -0.53 -1.83 -14.01
CA LEU A 169 -0.35 -1.57 -15.44
C LEU A 169 0.92 -0.75 -15.71
N TYR A 170 1.13 0.32 -14.96
CA TYR A 170 2.33 1.16 -15.05
C TYR A 170 3.60 0.32 -14.87
N ASN A 171 3.62 -0.52 -13.84
CA ASN A 171 4.77 -1.34 -13.53
C ASN A 171 5.02 -2.45 -14.56
N GLN A 172 3.96 -3.06 -15.13
CA GLN A 172 4.09 -4.03 -16.22
C GLN A 172 4.71 -3.41 -17.47
N THR A 173 4.33 -2.18 -17.82
CA THR A 173 4.80 -1.49 -19.02
C THR A 173 6.24 -0.96 -18.87
N HIS A 174 6.61 -0.50 -17.68
CA HIS A 174 7.93 0.12 -17.44
C HIS A 174 9.02 -0.87 -17.04
N THR A 175 8.65 -2.07 -16.55
CA THR A 175 9.63 -3.12 -16.23
C THR A 175 10.18 -3.84 -17.49
N LYS A 176 9.46 -3.81 -18.61
CA LYS A 176 9.91 -4.42 -19.87
C LYS A 176 11.05 -3.64 -20.55
N LYS A 177 11.27 -2.38 -20.19
CA LYS A 177 12.32 -1.52 -20.83
C LYS A 177 13.73 -1.68 -20.25
N SER A 178 13.93 -2.46 -19.19
CA SER A 178 15.25 -2.64 -18.55
C SER A 178 15.99 -3.91 -18.97
N LYS A 179 15.61 -4.53 -20.08
CA LYS A 179 16.24 -5.75 -20.62
C LYS A 179 17.01 -5.54 -21.93
N PHE A 180 17.50 -4.30 -22.16
CA PHE A 180 18.43 -4.03 -23.26
C PHE A 180 19.65 -3.30 -22.75
#